data_b2a2cbb954789e72ffd7a8f0b7e57a62
#
_entry.id   b2a2cbb954789e72ffd7a8f0b7e57a62
#
_cell.length_a   1.000
_cell.length_b   1.000
_cell.length_c   1.000
_cell.angle_alpha   90.00
_cell.angle_beta   90.00
_cell.angle_gamma   90.00
#
_symmetry.space_group_name_H-M   'P 1'
#
loop_
_entity.id
_entity.type
_entity.pdbx_description
1 polymer ?
#
loop_
_entity_poly.entity_id
_entity_poly.type
_entity_poly.pdbx_seq_one_letter_code
_entity_poly.pdbx_strand_id
1 'polypeptide(L)'
;MNHSGAGSDDIRAVEITKDRNGIGLVVLRNHRGASARVSLHGGQLLSWKWERGEELLFTSSKAIISPLKPLRGGIAICFPQFRNRGSLEHHGFARNKMWVIEQDPPPLPTDSGEKAHIDLLLKPTEDDLKIWPHSEVRVEGLETLDYLDNLHNQERFTEQGDALTFESEVDRVYLDSGSSGVAVLDHEKKQTIVIRKEGLPDVVVWNPWEKKSKAIMDLGDEEYKQMVCVDGAAIEKPITLKPGEEWTGRLDLSVVPST
;
A
#
# COMPACT_ATOMS: atom_id res chain seq x y z
N MET A 1 43.50 -32.38 -7.83
CA MET A 1 42.97 -31.38 -6.91
C MET A 1 41.66 -30.87 -7.53
N ASN A 2 40.57 -31.36 -7.01
CA ASN A 2 39.23 -30.96 -7.50
C ASN A 2 38.83 -29.68 -6.79
N HIS A 3 38.71 -28.58 -7.52
CA HIS A 3 38.03 -27.41 -7.04
C HIS A 3 36.53 -27.63 -7.27
N SER A 4 35.82 -27.94 -6.18
CA SER A 4 34.36 -27.87 -6.12
C SER A 4 33.98 -26.40 -6.17
N GLY A 5 33.46 -25.96 -7.32
CA GLY A 5 32.78 -24.69 -7.45
C GLY A 5 31.57 -24.68 -6.54
N ALA A 6 31.54 -23.77 -5.56
CA ALA A 6 30.32 -23.44 -4.84
C ALA A 6 29.35 -22.84 -5.85
N GLY A 7 28.23 -23.54 -6.08
CA GLY A 7 27.14 -23.02 -6.87
C GLY A 7 26.62 -21.74 -6.21
N SER A 8 26.63 -20.63 -6.93
CA SER A 8 25.82 -19.48 -6.59
C SER A 8 24.37 -19.94 -6.66
N ASP A 9 23.70 -20.02 -5.51
CA ASP A 9 22.25 -20.17 -5.47
C ASP A 9 21.66 -19.00 -6.26
N ASP A 10 21.12 -19.30 -7.43
CA ASP A 10 20.52 -18.33 -8.33
C ASP A 10 19.22 -17.87 -7.67
N ILE A 11 19.29 -16.77 -6.92
CA ILE A 11 18.16 -16.22 -6.18
C ILE A 11 17.13 -15.77 -7.21
N ARG A 12 16.04 -16.51 -7.33
CA ARG A 12 14.95 -16.18 -8.24
C ARG A 12 14.38 -14.82 -7.87
N ALA A 13 14.32 -13.90 -8.84
CA ALA A 13 13.77 -12.57 -8.66
C ALA A 13 12.29 -12.60 -8.21
N VAL A 14 11.54 -13.62 -8.67
CA VAL A 14 10.15 -13.86 -8.31
C VAL A 14 9.99 -15.31 -7.86
N GLU A 15 9.43 -15.51 -6.68
CA GLU A 15 9.12 -16.82 -6.11
C GLU A 15 7.65 -16.84 -5.70
N ILE A 16 6.92 -17.90 -6.10
CA ILE A 16 5.52 -18.11 -5.71
C ILE A 16 5.51 -19.21 -4.65
N THR A 17 4.93 -18.93 -3.52
CA THR A 17 4.83 -19.83 -2.38
C THR A 17 3.43 -19.74 -1.75
N LYS A 18 3.24 -20.33 -0.57
CA LYS A 18 2.00 -20.24 0.19
C LYS A 18 2.30 -19.84 1.63
N ASP A 19 1.38 -19.10 2.22
CA ASP A 19 1.41 -18.85 3.66
C ASP A 19 0.94 -20.10 4.44
N ARG A 20 0.94 -20.00 5.79
CA ARG A 20 0.49 -21.09 6.68
C ARG A 20 -0.98 -21.47 6.52
N ASN A 21 -1.80 -20.64 5.88
CA ASN A 21 -3.20 -20.90 5.58
C ASN A 21 -3.41 -21.43 4.14
N GLY A 22 -2.32 -21.65 3.38
CA GLY A 22 -2.37 -22.11 2.01
C GLY A 22 -2.67 -21.00 0.98
N ILE A 23 -2.74 -19.73 1.39
CA ILE A 23 -2.95 -18.58 0.49
C ILE A 23 -1.67 -18.34 -0.30
N GLY A 24 -1.82 -18.11 -1.61
CA GLY A 24 -0.70 -17.79 -2.50
C GLY A 24 0.01 -16.50 -2.04
N LEU A 25 1.32 -16.58 -2.02
CA LEU A 25 2.23 -15.53 -1.63
C LEU A 25 3.31 -15.37 -2.70
N VAL A 26 3.48 -14.16 -3.21
CA VAL A 26 4.56 -13.82 -4.12
C VAL A 26 5.68 -13.17 -3.32
N VAL A 27 6.90 -13.64 -3.51
CA VAL A 27 8.11 -13.04 -2.94
C VAL A 27 8.94 -12.47 -4.09
N LEU A 28 9.14 -11.17 -4.06
CA LEU A 28 10.00 -10.44 -4.98
C LEU A 28 11.35 -10.18 -4.33
N ARG A 29 12.43 -10.37 -5.06
CA ARG A 29 13.79 -10.08 -4.58
C ARG A 29 14.59 -9.35 -5.66
N ASN A 30 15.37 -8.38 -5.27
CA ASN A 30 16.38 -7.81 -6.16
C ASN A 30 17.77 -8.39 -5.85
N HIS A 31 18.71 -8.16 -6.75
CA HIS A 31 20.11 -8.64 -6.61
C HIS A 31 20.86 -8.04 -5.43
N ARG A 32 20.37 -6.92 -4.85
CA ARG A 32 20.98 -6.26 -3.67
C ARG A 32 20.46 -6.79 -2.34
N GLY A 33 19.53 -7.74 -2.35
CA GLY A 33 18.98 -8.35 -1.15
C GLY A 33 17.68 -7.72 -0.62
N ALA A 34 17.20 -6.63 -1.23
CA ALA A 34 15.88 -6.11 -0.91
C ALA A 34 14.79 -7.10 -1.35
N SER A 35 13.70 -7.16 -0.59
CA SER A 35 12.61 -8.09 -0.89
C SER A 35 11.25 -7.52 -0.52
N ALA A 36 10.22 -7.96 -1.25
CA ALA A 36 8.84 -7.65 -0.97
C ALA A 36 7.99 -8.93 -0.95
N ARG A 37 6.93 -8.96 -0.15
CA ARG A 37 6.01 -10.07 -0.06
C ARG A 37 4.58 -9.60 -0.29
N VAL A 38 3.93 -10.15 -1.30
CA VAL A 38 2.57 -9.79 -1.70
C VAL A 38 1.66 -11.01 -1.55
N SER A 39 0.55 -10.85 -0.83
CA SER A 39 -0.50 -11.87 -0.73
C SER A 39 -1.41 -11.80 -1.94
N LEU A 40 -1.77 -12.95 -2.49
CA LEU A 40 -2.83 -13.04 -3.50
C LEU A 40 -4.22 -12.77 -2.91
N HIS A 41 -4.41 -12.87 -1.59
CA HIS A 41 -5.61 -12.38 -0.94
C HIS A 41 -5.49 -10.86 -0.78
N GLY A 42 -6.38 -10.12 -1.43
CA GLY A 42 -6.44 -8.67 -1.42
C GLY A 42 -5.36 -7.95 -2.24
N GLY A 43 -4.46 -8.67 -2.91
CA GLY A 43 -3.30 -8.05 -3.55
C GLY A 43 -2.41 -7.27 -2.56
N GLN A 44 -2.48 -7.61 -1.27
CA GLN A 44 -1.88 -6.84 -0.18
C GLN A 44 -0.36 -7.02 -0.12
N LEU A 45 0.39 -5.92 -0.15
CA LEU A 45 1.82 -5.93 0.16
C LEU A 45 2.00 -6.09 1.67
N LEU A 46 2.52 -7.24 2.11
CA LEU A 46 2.63 -7.62 3.52
C LEU A 46 3.96 -7.25 4.17
N SER A 47 5.02 -7.14 3.37
CA SER A 47 6.39 -6.93 3.84
C SER A 47 7.19 -6.27 2.75
N TRP A 48 7.99 -5.29 3.11
CA TRP A 48 9.02 -4.71 2.26
C TRP A 48 10.29 -4.54 3.09
N LYS A 49 11.30 -5.32 2.74
CA LYS A 49 12.60 -5.30 3.41
C LYS A 49 13.66 -4.66 2.55
N TRP A 50 14.42 -3.77 3.15
CA TRP A 50 15.59 -3.20 2.49
C TRP A 50 16.72 -4.21 2.39
N GLU A 51 17.80 -3.83 1.68
CA GLU A 51 18.98 -4.65 1.37
C GLU A 51 19.64 -5.29 2.61
N ARG A 52 19.52 -4.65 3.77
CA ARG A 52 20.04 -5.15 5.06
C ARG A 52 19.05 -6.03 5.83
N GLY A 53 17.89 -6.33 5.23
CA GLY A 53 16.85 -7.16 5.85
C GLY A 53 15.94 -6.41 6.82
N GLU A 54 16.10 -5.10 6.98
CA GLU A 54 15.23 -4.26 7.80
C GLU A 54 13.82 -4.18 7.20
N GLU A 55 12.80 -4.41 8.03
CA GLU A 55 11.39 -4.29 7.62
C GLU A 55 10.97 -2.82 7.63
N LEU A 56 10.45 -2.36 6.52
CA LEU A 56 10.04 -0.97 6.29
C LEU A 56 8.55 -0.75 6.49
N LEU A 57 7.73 -1.82 6.42
CA LEU A 57 6.30 -1.75 6.62
C LEU A 57 5.91 -2.16 8.04
N PHE A 58 4.96 -1.42 8.60
CA PHE A 58 4.36 -1.79 9.87
C PHE A 58 3.40 -2.97 9.69
N THR A 59 3.45 -3.93 10.61
CA THR A 59 2.44 -4.98 10.79
C THR A 59 2.16 -5.13 12.28
N SER A 60 0.89 -5.08 12.67
CA SER A 60 0.49 -5.20 14.07
C SER A 60 0.87 -6.56 14.66
N SER A 61 1.34 -6.58 15.89
CA SER A 61 1.57 -7.80 16.67
C SER A 61 0.27 -8.58 16.95
N LYS A 62 -0.87 -7.89 16.95
CA LYS A 62 -2.21 -8.47 17.10
C LYS A 62 -2.88 -8.79 15.75
N ALA A 63 -2.16 -8.62 14.62
CA ALA A 63 -2.73 -8.86 13.30
C ALA A 63 -3.26 -10.29 13.15
N ILE A 64 -4.52 -10.40 12.73
CA ILE A 64 -5.20 -11.68 12.53
C ILE A 64 -4.95 -12.12 11.10
N ILE A 65 -4.22 -13.23 10.93
CA ILE A 65 -4.03 -13.85 9.63
C ILE A 65 -5.26 -14.72 9.33
N SER A 66 -6.13 -14.21 8.50
CA SER A 66 -7.38 -14.88 8.10
C SER A 66 -7.54 -14.83 6.59
N PRO A 67 -8.02 -15.92 5.96
CA PRO A 67 -8.32 -15.92 4.52
C PRO A 67 -9.52 -15.04 4.14
N LEU A 68 -10.21 -14.45 5.13
CA LEU A 68 -11.42 -13.67 4.92
C LEU A 68 -11.26 -12.18 5.27
N LYS A 69 -10.10 -11.77 5.78
CA LYS A 69 -9.85 -10.37 6.20
C LYS A 69 -8.45 -9.91 5.80
N PRO A 70 -8.30 -8.66 5.37
CA PRO A 70 -6.97 -8.09 5.14
C PRO A 70 -6.18 -8.03 6.45
N LEU A 71 -4.86 -8.23 6.35
CA LEU A 71 -3.96 -8.13 7.49
C LEU A 71 -3.89 -6.67 7.99
N ARG A 72 -3.84 -6.49 9.31
CA ARG A 72 -3.57 -5.18 9.90
C ARG A 72 -2.10 -4.81 9.74
N GLY A 73 -1.78 -4.01 8.74
CA GLY A 73 -0.42 -3.60 8.38
C GLY A 73 -0.15 -3.73 6.89
N GLY A 74 1.07 -3.47 6.48
CA GLY A 74 1.43 -3.47 5.07
C GLY A 74 0.69 -2.41 4.26
N ILE A 75 0.52 -2.66 2.95
CA ILE A 75 -0.24 -1.78 2.05
C ILE A 75 -1.42 -2.57 1.48
N ALA A 76 -2.63 -2.16 1.83
CA ALA A 76 -3.88 -2.77 1.36
C ALA A 76 -4.53 -1.91 0.25
N ILE A 77 -5.28 -2.54 -0.64
CA ILE A 77 -5.99 -1.87 -1.73
C ILE A 77 -7.42 -1.58 -1.31
N CYS A 78 -7.78 -0.31 -1.17
CA CYS A 78 -9.14 0.15 -0.90
C CYS A 78 -9.84 0.48 -2.22
N PHE A 79 -10.68 -0.43 -2.72
CA PHE A 79 -11.36 -0.26 -4.00
C PHE A 79 -12.71 -1.00 -4.01
N PRO A 80 -13.76 -0.46 -4.67
CA PRO A 80 -13.80 0.79 -5.43
C PRO A 80 -14.15 2.03 -4.59
N GLN A 81 -14.12 1.95 -3.27
CA GLN A 81 -14.39 3.10 -2.40
C GLN A 81 -13.41 3.16 -1.22
N PHE A 82 -13.20 4.37 -0.72
CA PHE A 82 -12.47 4.62 0.52
C PHE A 82 -13.45 4.76 1.69
N ARG A 83 -13.20 4.03 2.80
CA ARG A 83 -14.09 4.01 3.98
C ARG A 83 -15.55 3.68 3.61
N ASN A 84 -16.48 4.47 4.10
CA ASN A 84 -17.93 4.37 3.84
C ASN A 84 -18.39 5.45 2.84
N ARG A 85 -17.51 5.90 1.93
CA ARG A 85 -17.83 6.88 0.89
C ARG A 85 -18.45 6.20 -0.34
N GLY A 86 -19.58 5.53 -0.14
CA GLY A 86 -20.33 4.79 -1.13
C GLY A 86 -21.28 3.80 -0.47
N SER A 87 -21.95 2.97 -1.26
CA SER A 87 -22.93 1.99 -0.78
C SER A 87 -22.33 0.62 -0.46
N LEU A 88 -21.03 0.42 -0.68
CA LEU A 88 -20.35 -0.85 -0.50
C LEU A 88 -19.83 -1.02 0.93
N GLU A 89 -19.23 -2.17 1.22
CA GLU A 89 -18.54 -2.44 2.48
C GLU A 89 -17.37 -1.47 2.70
N HIS A 90 -17.00 -1.29 3.96
CA HIS A 90 -15.90 -0.40 4.38
C HIS A 90 -14.61 -0.69 3.62
N HIS A 91 -14.10 0.31 2.89
CA HIS A 91 -12.96 0.23 1.96
C HIS A 91 -13.19 -0.61 0.69
N GLY A 92 -14.44 -0.96 0.36
CA GLY A 92 -14.76 -1.75 -0.82
C GLY A 92 -14.33 -3.22 -0.72
N PHE A 93 -14.44 -3.94 -1.81
CA PHE A 93 -14.31 -5.40 -1.85
C PHE A 93 -12.94 -5.92 -2.30
N ALA A 94 -12.12 -5.13 -2.99
CA ALA A 94 -10.88 -5.62 -3.62
C ALA A 94 -9.91 -6.28 -2.64
N ARG A 95 -9.81 -5.74 -1.42
CA ARG A 95 -8.95 -6.25 -0.35
C ARG A 95 -9.44 -7.57 0.28
N ASN A 96 -10.69 -7.98 -0.01
CA ASN A 96 -11.31 -9.20 0.49
C ASN A 96 -11.42 -10.29 -0.60
N LYS A 97 -10.84 -10.06 -1.78
CA LYS A 97 -10.89 -10.98 -2.93
C LYS A 97 -9.55 -11.65 -3.19
N MET A 98 -9.61 -12.80 -3.87
CA MET A 98 -8.41 -13.44 -4.39
C MET A 98 -8.00 -12.81 -5.72
N TRP A 99 -6.76 -12.37 -5.82
CA TRP A 99 -6.14 -11.87 -7.02
C TRP A 99 -5.40 -13.00 -7.72
N VAL A 100 -5.26 -12.91 -9.03
CA VAL A 100 -4.51 -13.87 -9.83
C VAL A 100 -3.26 -13.21 -10.40
N ILE A 101 -2.23 -14.02 -10.63
CA ILE A 101 -1.02 -13.55 -11.29
C ILE A 101 -1.32 -13.43 -12.79
N GLU A 102 -1.01 -12.27 -13.39
CA GLU A 102 -1.10 -12.09 -14.85
C GLU A 102 -0.05 -12.96 -15.53
N GLN A 103 -0.49 -13.75 -16.52
CA GLN A 103 0.37 -14.70 -17.23
C GLN A 103 1.08 -14.08 -18.44
N ASP A 104 0.52 -12.99 -18.96
CA ASP A 104 1.07 -12.25 -20.10
C ASP A 104 1.11 -10.75 -19.75
N PRO A 105 2.00 -10.36 -18.83
CA PRO A 105 2.09 -8.98 -18.39
C PRO A 105 2.59 -8.07 -19.51
N PRO A 106 2.12 -6.80 -19.56
CA PRO A 106 2.63 -5.84 -20.53
C PRO A 106 4.14 -5.65 -20.35
N PRO A 107 4.88 -5.35 -21.43
CA PRO A 107 6.32 -5.16 -21.34
C PRO A 107 6.65 -4.01 -20.40
N LEU A 108 7.64 -4.25 -19.53
CA LEU A 108 8.14 -3.21 -18.62
C LEU A 108 8.74 -2.03 -19.39
N PRO A 109 8.69 -0.82 -18.84
CA PRO A 109 9.49 0.30 -19.32
C PRO A 109 10.97 -0.09 -19.40
N THR A 110 11.67 0.43 -20.41
CA THR A 110 13.06 0.07 -20.76
C THR A 110 14.12 0.26 -19.64
N ASP A 111 13.78 0.94 -18.56
CA ASP A 111 14.66 1.19 -17.40
C ASP A 111 14.52 0.13 -16.28
N SER A 112 13.89 -1.00 -16.54
CA SER A 112 13.55 -2.00 -15.52
C SER A 112 14.53 -3.19 -15.39
N GLY A 113 15.67 -3.15 -16.04
CA GLY A 113 16.59 -4.29 -16.21
C GLY A 113 17.11 -5.01 -14.96
N GLU A 114 16.84 -4.50 -13.76
CA GLU A 114 17.26 -5.13 -12.49
C GLU A 114 16.13 -5.18 -11.44
N LYS A 115 14.89 -4.94 -11.83
CA LYS A 115 13.74 -4.87 -10.91
C LYS A 115 12.93 -6.17 -10.95
N ALA A 116 12.66 -6.75 -9.79
CA ALA A 116 11.65 -7.80 -9.67
C ALA A 116 10.27 -7.16 -9.71
N HIS A 117 9.36 -7.69 -10.51
CA HIS A 117 7.98 -7.21 -10.62
C HIS A 117 7.01 -8.37 -10.76
N ILE A 118 5.76 -8.10 -10.47
CA ILE A 118 4.63 -8.99 -10.67
C ILE A 118 3.38 -8.17 -10.97
N ASP A 119 2.62 -8.58 -11.95
CA ASP A 119 1.30 -8.04 -12.23
C ASP A 119 0.25 -8.94 -11.63
N LEU A 120 -0.62 -8.36 -10.81
CA LEU A 120 -1.75 -9.03 -10.20
C LEU A 120 -3.05 -8.49 -10.80
N LEU A 121 -3.94 -9.39 -11.15
CA LEU A 121 -5.21 -9.08 -11.76
C LEU A 121 -6.35 -9.46 -10.82
N LEU A 122 -7.21 -8.50 -10.53
CA LEU A 122 -8.50 -8.75 -9.89
C LEU A 122 -9.56 -8.96 -10.98
N LYS A 123 -9.95 -10.22 -11.21
CA LYS A 123 -11.04 -10.56 -12.14
C LYS A 123 -12.38 -10.42 -11.43
N PRO A 124 -13.31 -9.63 -11.98
CA PRO A 124 -14.63 -9.49 -11.38
C PRO A 124 -15.40 -10.82 -11.49
N THR A 125 -16.14 -11.18 -10.45
CA THR A 125 -17.14 -12.24 -10.47
C THR A 125 -18.48 -11.70 -11.00
N GLU A 126 -19.44 -12.58 -11.35
CA GLU A 126 -20.79 -12.14 -11.74
C GLU A 126 -21.47 -11.29 -10.67
N ASP A 127 -21.22 -11.56 -9.39
CA ASP A 127 -21.77 -10.76 -8.29
C ASP A 127 -21.06 -9.41 -8.16
N ASP A 128 -19.77 -9.34 -8.41
CA ASP A 128 -19.03 -8.08 -8.44
C ASP A 128 -19.52 -7.18 -9.59
N LEU A 129 -19.81 -7.74 -10.76
CA LEU A 129 -20.34 -7.01 -11.92
C LEU A 129 -21.77 -6.46 -11.69
N LYS A 130 -22.56 -7.08 -10.81
CA LYS A 130 -23.87 -6.54 -10.40
C LYS A 130 -23.74 -5.31 -9.51
N ILE A 131 -22.67 -5.24 -8.70
CA ILE A 131 -22.41 -4.19 -7.72
C ILE A 131 -21.56 -3.09 -8.35
N TRP A 132 -20.58 -3.45 -9.19
CA TRP A 132 -19.65 -2.56 -9.84
C TRP A 132 -19.23 -3.11 -11.22
N PRO A 133 -19.82 -2.58 -12.31
CA PRO A 133 -19.64 -3.17 -13.66
C PRO A 133 -18.28 -2.94 -14.30
N HIS A 134 -17.35 -2.22 -13.66
CA HIS A 134 -16.04 -1.85 -14.22
C HIS A 134 -14.95 -1.90 -13.16
N SER A 135 -13.82 -2.60 -13.37
CA SER A 135 -12.63 -2.40 -12.54
C SER A 135 -11.33 -3.03 -13.03
N GLU A 136 -10.33 -2.19 -13.22
CA GLU A 136 -8.91 -2.52 -13.14
C GLU A 136 -8.21 -1.42 -12.34
N VAL A 137 -7.28 -1.73 -11.40
CA VAL A 137 -6.70 -0.74 -10.47
C VAL A 137 -5.20 -0.88 -10.30
N ARG A 138 -4.48 0.27 -10.37
CA ARG A 138 -3.08 0.49 -9.96
C ARG A 138 -2.99 1.75 -9.10
N VAL A 139 -2.05 1.82 -8.11
CA VAL A 139 -2.03 2.89 -7.07
C VAL A 139 -0.65 3.53 -6.90
N GLU A 140 -0.55 4.88 -6.83
CA GLU A 140 0.69 5.68 -6.60
C GLU A 140 0.53 7.13 -6.01
N GLY A 141 1.34 7.67 -5.15
CA GLY A 141 1.92 8.82 -4.52
C GLY A 141 1.45 10.21 -4.06
N LEU A 142 2.12 11.17 -3.40
CA LEU A 142 1.61 12.27 -2.57
C LEU A 142 2.36 13.61 -2.53
N GLU A 143 1.71 14.82 -2.43
CA GLU A 143 1.99 16.02 -1.61
C GLU A 143 0.95 17.16 -1.56
N THR A 144 1.07 17.87 -0.47
CA THR A 144 0.56 18.98 0.36
C THR A 144 -0.46 19.91 -0.23
N LEU A 145 -1.56 20.21 0.51
CA LEU A 145 -2.42 21.36 0.26
C LEU A 145 -3.56 21.47 1.28
N ASP A 146 -4.76 21.76 0.85
CA ASP A 146 -5.95 21.70 1.69
C ASP A 146 -6.26 20.24 2.06
N TYR A 147 -6.81 20.02 3.23
CA TYR A 147 -7.24 18.71 3.66
C TYR A 147 -8.66 18.71 4.24
N LEU A 148 -9.32 17.55 4.13
CA LEU A 148 -10.57 17.27 4.83
C LEU A 148 -10.23 16.53 6.13
N ASP A 149 -10.65 17.08 7.25
CA ASP A 149 -10.43 16.45 8.55
C ASP A 149 -11.61 15.51 8.87
N ASN A 150 -11.36 14.20 8.86
CA ASN A 150 -12.39 13.21 9.15
C ASN A 150 -12.80 13.19 10.64
N LEU A 151 -12.02 13.78 11.54
CA LEU A 151 -12.38 13.96 12.95
C LEU A 151 -13.32 15.15 13.15
N HIS A 152 -13.33 16.10 12.20
CA HIS A 152 -14.18 17.29 12.19
C HIS A 152 -15.21 17.25 11.06
N ASN A 153 -15.92 16.12 10.89
CA ASN A 153 -16.99 15.95 9.90
C ASN A 153 -16.61 16.29 8.47
N GLN A 154 -15.33 16.09 8.10
CA GLN A 154 -14.76 16.43 6.78
C GLN A 154 -14.75 17.94 6.48
N GLU A 155 -14.68 18.77 7.49
CA GLU A 155 -14.40 20.19 7.29
C GLU A 155 -13.06 20.38 6.59
N ARG A 156 -12.99 21.40 5.75
CA ARG A 156 -11.81 21.75 4.96
C ARG A 156 -10.92 22.72 5.71
N PHE A 157 -9.67 22.39 5.84
CA PHE A 157 -8.61 23.20 6.42
C PHE A 157 -7.45 23.30 5.44
N THR A 158 -6.53 24.25 5.69
CA THR A 158 -5.26 24.35 4.98
C THR A 158 -4.13 24.02 5.96
N GLU A 159 -3.19 23.15 5.57
CA GLU A 159 -2.02 22.84 6.37
C GLU A 159 -1.13 24.07 6.53
N GLN A 160 -0.78 24.38 7.78
CA GLN A 160 0.01 25.57 8.12
C GLN A 160 1.46 25.22 8.49
N GLY A 161 1.74 23.94 8.74
CA GLY A 161 3.06 23.48 9.14
C GLY A 161 3.88 22.94 7.99
N ASP A 162 5.19 23.12 8.05
CA ASP A 162 6.13 22.55 7.10
C ASP A 162 6.21 21.01 7.21
N ALA A 163 5.76 20.47 8.35
CA ALA A 163 5.69 19.04 8.62
C ALA A 163 4.52 18.72 9.55
N LEU A 164 3.87 17.58 9.33
CA LEU A 164 2.89 17.02 10.23
C LEU A 164 3.58 16.20 11.31
N THR A 165 3.39 16.59 12.57
CA THR A 165 3.79 15.81 13.76
C THR A 165 2.57 15.25 14.47
N PHE A 166 2.75 14.14 15.23
CA PHE A 166 1.64 13.43 15.85
C PHE A 166 1.64 13.68 17.35
N GLU A 167 0.69 14.47 17.84
CA GLU A 167 0.42 14.74 19.26
C GLU A 167 -0.98 14.29 19.67
N SER A 168 -1.79 13.86 18.71
CA SER A 168 -3.18 13.38 18.87
C SER A 168 -3.56 12.49 17.69
N GLU A 169 -4.80 11.94 17.71
CA GLU A 169 -5.36 11.25 16.56
C GLU A 169 -5.35 12.17 15.32
N VAL A 170 -4.84 11.66 14.21
CA VAL A 170 -4.86 12.32 12.89
C VAL A 170 -5.60 11.43 11.92
N ASP A 171 -6.55 12.01 11.18
CA ASP A 171 -7.33 11.33 10.16
C ASP A 171 -7.72 12.32 9.07
N ARG A 172 -6.78 12.62 8.17
CA ARG A 172 -6.87 13.68 7.18
C ARG A 172 -6.77 13.16 5.77
N VAL A 173 -7.52 13.78 4.86
CA VAL A 173 -7.40 13.59 3.41
C VAL A 173 -6.90 14.89 2.81
N TYR A 174 -5.63 14.97 2.48
CA TYR A 174 -5.04 16.09 1.77
C TYR A 174 -5.47 16.07 0.30
N LEU A 175 -5.85 17.20 -0.25
CA LEU A 175 -6.51 17.32 -1.53
C LEU A 175 -5.57 17.85 -2.61
N ASP A 176 -5.73 17.32 -3.83
CA ASP A 176 -5.07 17.80 -5.05
C ASP A 176 -3.57 18.07 -4.87
N SER A 177 -2.89 17.16 -4.20
CA SER A 177 -1.50 17.30 -3.77
C SER A 177 -0.48 17.21 -4.91
N GLY A 178 -0.90 17.20 -6.16
CA GLY A 178 -0.02 17.21 -7.34
C GLY A 178 0.85 15.95 -7.46
N SER A 179 1.96 16.05 -8.19
CA SER A 179 2.93 14.97 -8.43
C SER A 179 4.17 15.05 -7.53
N SER A 180 4.23 16.01 -6.61
CA SER A 180 5.32 16.13 -5.65
C SER A 180 5.26 15.00 -4.61
N GLY A 181 6.42 14.49 -4.16
CA GLY A 181 6.46 13.34 -3.24
C GLY A 181 6.25 13.73 -1.77
N VAL A 182 5.62 12.90 -0.98
CA VAL A 182 5.56 13.03 0.49
C VAL A 182 6.75 12.31 1.11
N ALA A 183 7.32 12.91 2.14
CA ALA A 183 8.40 12.32 2.91
C ALA A 183 7.90 11.94 4.32
N VAL A 184 8.14 10.70 4.71
CA VAL A 184 7.97 10.25 6.09
C VAL A 184 9.35 10.15 6.72
N LEU A 185 9.63 11.05 7.66
CA LEU A 185 10.91 11.13 8.34
C LEU A 185 10.86 10.29 9.62
N ASP A 186 11.64 9.22 9.65
CA ASP A 186 11.84 8.39 10.83
C ASP A 186 13.17 8.81 11.50
N HIS A 187 13.06 9.63 12.52
CA HIS A 187 14.22 10.15 13.26
C HIS A 187 14.90 9.09 14.12
N GLU A 188 14.17 8.06 14.57
CA GLU A 188 14.72 6.97 15.38
C GLU A 188 15.62 6.08 14.52
N LYS A 189 15.13 5.68 13.34
CA LYS A 189 15.86 4.86 12.38
C LYS A 189 16.80 5.64 11.48
N LYS A 190 16.79 6.98 11.56
CA LYS A 190 17.56 7.89 10.69
C LYS A 190 17.36 7.60 9.22
N GLN A 191 16.12 7.46 8.81
CA GLN A 191 15.75 7.21 7.43
C GLN A 191 14.54 8.06 7.03
N THR A 192 14.44 8.34 5.76
CA THR A 192 13.28 9.01 5.16
C THR A 192 12.68 8.09 4.11
N ILE A 193 11.40 7.77 4.26
CA ILE A 193 10.64 7.07 3.23
C ILE A 193 9.99 8.13 2.35
N VAL A 194 10.35 8.15 1.08
CA VAL A 194 9.78 9.06 0.08
C VAL A 194 8.74 8.30 -0.72
N ILE A 195 7.55 8.85 -0.76
CA ILE A 195 6.38 8.34 -1.47
C ILE A 195 6.09 9.30 -2.62
N ARG A 196 6.12 8.83 -3.89
CA ARG A 196 5.73 9.60 -5.07
C ARG A 196 4.50 9.00 -5.71
N LYS A 197 3.70 9.84 -6.40
CA LYS A 197 2.43 9.41 -6.99
C LYS A 197 2.14 9.96 -8.38
N GLU A 198 1.33 9.21 -9.10
CA GLU A 198 0.80 9.61 -10.40
C GLU A 198 -0.64 9.09 -10.51
N GLY A 199 -1.55 9.88 -11.05
CA GLY A 199 -2.97 9.49 -11.20
C GLY A 199 -3.80 9.47 -9.92
N LEU A 200 -3.21 9.76 -8.75
CA LEU A 200 -3.87 9.78 -7.45
C LEU A 200 -3.81 11.21 -6.86
N PRO A 201 -4.87 12.02 -6.99
CA PRO A 201 -4.81 13.43 -6.58
C PRO A 201 -4.67 13.64 -5.07
N ASP A 202 -5.20 12.74 -4.25
CA ASP A 202 -5.34 12.94 -2.82
C ASP A 202 -4.35 12.13 -1.99
N VAL A 203 -4.26 12.48 -0.69
CA VAL A 203 -3.42 11.81 0.31
C VAL A 203 -4.22 11.51 1.54
N VAL A 204 -4.18 10.30 2.03
CA VAL A 204 -4.64 10.00 3.38
C VAL A 204 -3.45 9.94 4.32
N VAL A 205 -3.54 10.65 5.44
CA VAL A 205 -2.64 10.49 6.58
C VAL A 205 -3.47 10.11 7.79
N TRP A 206 -3.15 8.97 8.40
CA TRP A 206 -3.87 8.45 9.54
C TRP A 206 -2.96 7.87 10.61
N ASN A 207 -3.20 8.30 11.84
CA ASN A 207 -2.69 7.66 13.05
C ASN A 207 -3.82 7.58 14.07
N PRO A 208 -4.16 6.38 14.58
CA PRO A 208 -5.31 6.19 15.48
C PRO A 208 -5.13 6.80 16.86
N TRP A 209 -3.91 7.10 17.25
CA TRP A 209 -3.54 7.53 18.60
C TRP A 209 -4.00 6.57 19.70
N GLU A 210 -3.81 6.91 20.96
CA GLU A 210 -3.99 6.01 22.10
C GLU A 210 -5.42 5.44 22.23
N LYS A 211 -6.42 6.31 22.22
CA LYS A 211 -7.81 5.92 22.48
C LYS A 211 -8.36 4.98 21.41
N LYS A 212 -8.11 5.26 20.16
CA LYS A 212 -8.62 4.47 19.05
C LYS A 212 -7.83 3.18 18.85
N SER A 213 -6.51 3.17 19.13
CA SER A 213 -5.71 1.94 19.12
C SER A 213 -6.26 0.89 20.07
N LYS A 214 -6.60 1.27 21.29
CA LYS A 214 -7.22 0.37 22.29
C LYS A 214 -8.59 -0.18 21.87
N ALA A 215 -9.30 0.52 20.99
CA ALA A 215 -10.60 0.08 20.47
C ALA A 215 -10.49 -0.82 19.23
N ILE A 216 -9.33 -0.93 18.61
CA ILE A 216 -9.09 -1.75 17.44
C ILE A 216 -8.52 -3.11 17.87
N MET A 217 -9.32 -4.16 17.75
CA MET A 217 -8.99 -5.51 18.27
C MET A 217 -7.72 -6.13 17.67
N ASP A 218 -7.41 -5.82 16.44
CA ASP A 218 -6.26 -6.36 15.67
C ASP A 218 -5.08 -5.38 15.59
N LEU A 219 -5.07 -4.36 16.48
CA LEU A 219 -3.98 -3.41 16.66
C LEU A 219 -3.50 -3.43 18.11
N GLY A 220 -2.18 -3.41 18.33
CA GLY A 220 -1.62 -3.28 19.67
C GLY A 220 -1.91 -1.92 20.31
N ASP A 221 -2.20 -1.89 21.59
CA ASP A 221 -2.67 -0.71 22.32
C ASP A 221 -1.70 0.48 22.23
N GLU A 222 -0.39 0.20 22.16
CA GLU A 222 0.70 1.19 22.09
C GLU A 222 1.32 1.29 20.67
N GLU A 223 0.85 0.49 19.71
CA GLU A 223 1.45 0.43 18.37
C GLU A 223 1.22 1.68 17.53
N TYR A 224 0.29 2.56 17.93
CA TYR A 224 0.13 3.88 17.31
C TYR A 224 1.41 4.72 17.36
N LYS A 225 2.33 4.44 18.29
CA LYS A 225 3.64 5.11 18.40
C LYS A 225 4.64 4.67 17.33
N GLN A 226 4.39 3.56 16.65
CA GLN A 226 5.31 2.91 15.71
C GLN A 226 4.75 2.84 14.30
N MET A 227 3.61 3.47 14.02
CA MET A 227 2.97 3.40 12.72
C MET A 227 2.39 4.75 12.27
N VAL A 228 2.36 4.94 11.00
CA VAL A 228 1.54 5.92 10.31
C VAL A 228 1.05 5.31 9.00
N CYS A 229 -0.22 5.51 8.66
CA CYS A 229 -0.70 5.24 7.31
C CYS A 229 -0.51 6.50 6.47
N VAL A 230 0.09 6.32 5.31
CA VAL A 230 0.18 7.36 4.28
C VAL A 230 -0.20 6.71 2.96
N ASP A 231 -1.39 7.04 2.47
CA ASP A 231 -1.99 6.38 1.32
C ASP A 231 -2.19 7.37 0.17
N GLY A 232 -1.82 6.98 -1.06
CA GLY A 232 -2.24 7.67 -2.27
C GLY A 232 -3.71 7.36 -2.58
N ALA A 233 -4.47 8.35 -3.00
CA ALA A 233 -5.91 8.20 -3.12
C ALA A 233 -6.55 9.10 -4.19
N ALA A 234 -7.77 8.74 -4.60
CA ALA A 234 -8.68 9.58 -5.35
C ALA A 234 -10.03 9.59 -4.59
N ILE A 235 -10.19 10.57 -3.70
CA ILE A 235 -11.27 10.59 -2.70
C ILE A 235 -12.19 11.80 -2.85
N GLU A 236 -11.63 13.01 -3.01
CA GLU A 236 -12.44 14.23 -3.15
C GLU A 236 -13.25 14.19 -4.44
N LYS A 237 -12.60 13.84 -5.54
CA LYS A 237 -13.20 13.76 -6.87
C LYS A 237 -13.18 12.31 -7.35
N PRO A 238 -14.33 11.59 -7.30
CA PRO A 238 -14.39 10.22 -7.81
C PRO A 238 -13.98 10.14 -9.27
N ILE A 239 -13.18 9.14 -9.60
CA ILE A 239 -12.77 8.86 -10.98
C ILE A 239 -13.96 8.20 -11.69
N THR A 240 -14.38 8.79 -12.80
CA THR A 240 -15.46 8.24 -13.64
C THR A 240 -14.88 7.86 -14.99
N LEU A 241 -15.01 6.60 -15.36
CA LEU A 241 -14.55 6.07 -16.65
C LEU A 241 -15.75 5.82 -17.56
N LYS A 242 -15.60 6.16 -18.85
CA LYS A 242 -16.51 5.73 -19.89
C LYS A 242 -16.10 4.37 -20.43
N PRO A 243 -16.98 3.64 -21.11
CA PRO A 243 -16.62 2.39 -21.77
C PRO A 243 -15.38 2.56 -22.69
N GLY A 244 -14.33 1.75 -22.45
CA GLY A 244 -13.08 1.80 -23.20
C GLY A 244 -12.06 2.82 -22.67
N GLU A 245 -12.37 3.58 -21.62
CA GLU A 245 -11.38 4.43 -20.93
C GLU A 245 -10.67 3.62 -19.84
N GLU A 246 -9.39 3.90 -19.68
CA GLU A 246 -8.54 3.33 -18.64
C GLU A 246 -8.06 4.44 -17.69
N TRP A 247 -7.87 4.09 -16.43
CA TRP A 247 -7.21 4.92 -15.45
C TRP A 247 -6.08 4.16 -14.81
N THR A 248 -4.96 4.82 -14.64
CA THR A 248 -3.79 4.27 -13.97
C THR A 248 -3.42 5.14 -12.78
N GLY A 249 -3.29 4.51 -11.63
CA GLY A 249 -2.67 5.10 -10.46
C GLY A 249 -1.34 4.41 -10.15
N ARG A 250 -0.31 5.15 -9.67
CA ARG A 250 1.05 4.64 -9.45
C ARG A 250 1.67 5.16 -8.16
N LEU A 251 2.23 4.32 -7.31
CA LEU A 251 2.87 4.62 -6.03
C LEU A 251 4.33 4.16 -6.04
N ASP A 252 5.26 5.09 -6.04
CA ASP A 252 6.68 4.80 -5.91
C ASP A 252 7.15 5.08 -4.48
N LEU A 253 7.68 4.06 -3.81
CA LEU A 253 8.27 4.19 -2.49
C LEU A 253 9.80 4.02 -2.57
N SER A 254 10.51 4.93 -1.95
CA SER A 254 11.97 4.85 -1.86
C SER A 254 12.46 5.23 -0.47
N VAL A 255 13.60 4.68 -0.08
CA VAL A 255 14.24 5.00 1.20
C VAL A 255 15.50 5.82 0.94
N VAL A 256 15.62 6.92 1.67
CA VAL A 256 16.79 7.80 1.64
C VAL A 256 17.34 7.87 3.05
N PRO A 257 18.67 7.63 3.26
CA PRO A 257 19.28 7.84 4.56
C PRO A 257 19.11 9.30 4.99
N SER A 258 18.63 9.53 6.21
CA SER A 258 18.64 10.88 6.80
C SER A 258 20.06 11.21 7.27
N THR A 259 20.53 12.37 6.90
CA THR A 259 21.85 12.90 7.33
C THR A 259 21.84 13.31 8.79
#